data_46d66c56ea2810432953802f7253a27b
#
_entry.id   46d66c56ea2810432953802f7253a27b
#
_cell.length_a   1.000
_cell.length_b   1.000
_cell.length_c   1.000
_cell.angle_alpha   90.00
_cell.angle_beta   90.00
_cell.angle_gamma   90.00
#
_symmetry.space_group_name_H-M   'P 1'
#
loop_
_entity.id
_entity.type
_entity.pdbx_description
1 polymer ?
#
loop_
_entity_poly.entity_id
_entity_poly.type
_entity_poly.pdbx_seq_one_letter_code
_entity_poly.pdbx_strand_id
1 'polypeptide(L)'
;MKGSFKRLIAIFMLFLHIVSLSDRIVPDNGVSKNLQVDKAANGVPLVNIEAPDNNGISHNVYKEYNVDGRGAILNNSKDLTNSQSGGLIYGNPNLQNSSEASTIINEVSGVNRSRIEGYQEIAGKKANYILANPNGIYVNGADLSILEI
;
A
#
# COMPACT_ATOMS: atom_id res chain seq x y z
N MET A 1 -35.44 11.15 -26.26
CA MET A 1 -35.24 11.00 -24.81
C MET A 1 -34.42 9.78 -24.40
N LYS A 2 -34.65 8.61 -24.98
CA LYS A 2 -33.86 7.40 -24.62
C LYS A 2 -32.37 7.46 -25.00
N GLY A 3 -31.98 8.26 -26.01
CA GLY A 3 -30.60 8.38 -26.47
C GLY A 3 -29.69 9.27 -25.59
N SER A 4 -30.23 10.29 -24.88
CA SER A 4 -29.48 11.19 -24.02
C SER A 4 -29.12 10.57 -22.67
N PHE A 5 -29.95 9.67 -22.17
CA PHE A 5 -29.69 8.95 -20.92
C PHE A 5 -28.56 7.92 -21.08
N LYS A 6 -28.52 7.19 -22.21
CA LYS A 6 -27.42 6.27 -22.49
C LYS A 6 -26.05 6.96 -22.66
N ARG A 7 -26.02 8.15 -23.24
CA ARG A 7 -24.82 8.98 -23.40
C ARG A 7 -24.32 9.51 -22.06
N LEU A 8 -25.21 9.89 -21.17
CA LEU A 8 -24.87 10.40 -19.84
C LEU A 8 -24.20 9.30 -18.97
N ILE A 9 -24.73 8.06 -19.00
CA ILE A 9 -24.17 6.91 -18.29
C ILE A 9 -22.79 6.55 -18.85
N ALA A 10 -22.58 6.57 -20.16
CA ALA A 10 -21.29 6.29 -20.79
C ALA A 10 -20.22 7.31 -20.41
N ILE A 11 -20.55 8.61 -20.32
CA ILE A 11 -19.65 9.68 -19.88
C ILE A 11 -19.31 9.52 -18.39
N PHE A 12 -20.27 9.17 -17.54
CA PHE A 12 -20.07 8.95 -16.12
C PHE A 12 -19.16 7.74 -15.85
N MET A 13 -19.34 6.63 -16.56
CA MET A 13 -18.47 5.46 -16.47
C MET A 13 -17.06 5.73 -16.98
N LEU A 14 -16.89 6.51 -18.05
CA LEU A 14 -15.59 6.93 -18.56
C LEU A 14 -14.85 7.82 -17.55
N PHE A 15 -15.56 8.73 -16.87
CA PHE A 15 -14.99 9.59 -15.82
C PHE A 15 -14.52 8.78 -14.59
N LEU A 16 -15.27 7.77 -14.17
CA LEU A 16 -14.86 6.84 -13.11
C LEU A 16 -13.59 6.04 -13.47
N HIS A 17 -13.40 5.70 -14.74
CA HIS A 17 -12.19 5.01 -15.20
C HIS A 17 -10.94 5.91 -15.20
N ILE A 18 -11.07 7.21 -15.42
CA ILE A 18 -9.95 8.16 -15.46
C ILE A 18 -9.42 8.50 -14.06
N VAL A 19 -10.27 8.51 -13.02
CA VAL A 19 -9.89 8.87 -11.64
C VAL A 19 -9.07 7.77 -10.94
N SER A 20 -9.03 6.54 -11.46
CA SER A 20 -8.47 5.40 -10.73
C SER A 20 -7.02 5.04 -11.06
N LEU A 21 -6.34 5.71 -12.01
CA LEU A 21 -5.08 5.21 -12.57
C LEU A 21 -3.78 5.77 -11.95
N SER A 22 -3.83 6.89 -11.19
CA SER A 22 -2.60 7.54 -10.72
C SER A 22 -2.21 7.25 -9.27
N ASP A 23 -3.11 6.68 -8.46
CA ASP A 23 -2.93 6.60 -7.00
C ASP A 23 -3.09 5.17 -6.49
N ARG A 24 -2.29 4.24 -7.04
CA ARG A 24 -2.46 2.83 -6.70
C ARG A 24 -1.20 2.20 -6.14
N ILE A 25 -1.43 1.36 -5.14
CA ILE A 25 -0.51 0.34 -4.69
C ILE A 25 -0.96 -0.97 -5.34
N VAL A 26 -0.18 -1.50 -6.27
CA VAL A 26 -0.53 -2.71 -7.05
C VAL A 26 0.50 -3.79 -6.78
N PRO A 27 0.14 -4.88 -6.09
CA PRO A 27 1.06 -5.99 -5.85
C PRO A 27 1.52 -6.66 -7.15
N ASP A 28 2.75 -7.12 -7.17
CA ASP A 28 3.22 -8.09 -8.16
C ASP A 28 3.07 -9.51 -7.59
N ASN A 29 1.88 -10.09 -7.73
CA ASN A 29 1.59 -11.41 -7.18
C ASN A 29 2.26 -12.56 -7.95
N GLY A 30 2.95 -12.26 -9.05
CA GLY A 30 3.87 -13.21 -9.68
C GLY A 30 5.13 -13.46 -8.85
N VAL A 31 5.52 -12.47 -8.05
CA VAL A 31 6.69 -12.51 -7.15
C VAL A 31 6.27 -12.61 -5.69
N SER A 32 5.51 -11.64 -5.19
CA SER A 32 4.99 -11.60 -3.83
C SER A 32 3.58 -12.18 -3.78
N LYS A 33 3.48 -13.48 -3.58
CA LYS A 33 2.24 -14.25 -3.78
C LYS A 33 1.15 -13.95 -2.75
N ASN A 34 1.54 -13.60 -1.53
CA ASN A 34 0.61 -13.36 -0.43
C ASN A 34 0.44 -11.87 -0.09
N LEU A 35 1.15 -11.01 -0.81
CA LEU A 35 1.02 -9.56 -0.66
C LEU A 35 -0.39 -9.11 -1.05
N GLN A 36 -1.08 -8.46 -0.12
CA GLN A 36 -2.47 -8.02 -0.32
C GLN A 36 -2.60 -6.54 0.00
N VAL A 37 -3.42 -5.85 -0.77
CA VAL A 37 -3.79 -4.45 -0.51
C VAL A 37 -5.28 -4.37 -0.29
N ASP A 38 -5.66 -4.14 0.95
CA ASP A 38 -7.02 -3.93 1.42
C ASP A 38 -7.23 -2.45 1.76
N LYS A 39 -8.32 -2.17 2.46
CA LYS A 39 -8.63 -0.84 2.99
C LYS A 39 -8.96 -0.92 4.46
N ALA A 40 -8.47 0.03 5.25
CA ALA A 40 -8.97 0.29 6.58
C ALA A 40 -10.43 0.81 6.52
N ALA A 41 -11.11 0.85 7.65
CA ALA A 41 -12.53 1.27 7.71
C ALA A 41 -12.76 2.69 7.15
N ASN A 42 -11.78 3.56 7.25
CA ASN A 42 -11.83 4.93 6.72
C ASN A 42 -11.34 5.06 5.25
N GLY A 43 -11.03 3.94 4.58
CA GLY A 43 -10.61 3.91 3.19
C GLY A 43 -9.11 4.06 2.94
N VAL A 44 -8.28 4.23 3.97
CA VAL A 44 -6.82 4.26 3.82
C VAL A 44 -6.33 2.89 3.35
N PRO A 45 -5.48 2.82 2.31
CA PRO A 45 -4.89 1.55 1.87
C PRO A 45 -4.18 0.82 3.00
N LEU A 46 -4.51 -0.46 3.17
CA LEU A 46 -3.96 -1.35 4.18
C LEU A 46 -3.20 -2.47 3.48
N VAL A 47 -1.89 -2.46 3.60
CA VAL A 47 -1.02 -3.44 2.96
C VAL A 47 -0.70 -4.55 3.95
N ASN A 48 -1.22 -5.75 3.70
CA ASN A 48 -0.80 -6.95 4.41
C ASN A 48 0.50 -7.45 3.78
N ILE A 49 1.63 -7.10 4.40
CA ILE A 49 2.96 -7.43 3.91
C ILE A 49 3.21 -8.94 3.90
N GLU A 50 4.16 -9.39 3.09
CA GLU A 50 4.63 -10.77 3.11
C GLU A 50 5.23 -11.15 4.47
N ALA A 51 5.14 -12.42 4.83
CA ALA A 51 5.84 -12.94 5.99
C ALA A 51 7.36 -12.72 5.85
N PRO A 52 8.06 -12.30 6.91
CA PRO A 52 9.49 -12.14 6.85
C PRO A 52 10.23 -13.47 6.71
N ASP A 53 11.40 -13.41 6.12
CA ASP A 53 12.34 -14.53 6.06
C ASP A 53 12.99 -14.78 7.43
N ASN A 54 13.95 -15.72 7.47
CA ASN A 54 14.68 -16.07 8.69
C ASN A 54 15.55 -14.94 9.26
N ASN A 55 15.81 -13.90 8.46
CA ASN A 55 16.55 -12.70 8.87
C ASN A 55 15.61 -11.57 9.32
N GLY A 56 14.30 -11.82 9.34
CA GLY A 56 13.30 -10.83 9.72
C GLY A 56 12.96 -9.83 8.61
N ILE A 57 13.27 -10.14 7.36
CA ILE A 57 13.05 -9.26 6.21
C ILE A 57 11.75 -9.65 5.49
N SER A 58 10.78 -8.75 5.48
CA SER A 58 9.60 -8.83 4.63
C SER A 58 9.89 -8.13 3.31
N HIS A 59 10.00 -8.90 2.24
CA HIS A 59 10.25 -8.39 0.89
C HIS A 59 8.97 -8.38 0.09
N ASN A 60 8.50 -7.19 -0.29
CA ASN A 60 7.24 -6.94 -0.95
C ASN A 60 7.49 -6.33 -2.32
N VAL A 61 7.03 -6.99 -3.36
CA VAL A 61 7.22 -6.54 -4.74
C VAL A 61 5.91 -6.04 -5.32
N TYR A 62 5.95 -4.85 -5.91
CA TYR A 62 4.79 -4.17 -6.48
C TYR A 62 5.02 -3.88 -7.96
N LYS A 63 3.95 -3.96 -8.75
CA LYS A 63 3.96 -3.42 -10.12
C LYS A 63 3.94 -1.90 -10.11
N GLU A 64 3.18 -1.32 -9.17
CA GLU A 64 3.15 0.12 -8.91
C GLU A 64 3.04 0.37 -7.41
N TYR A 65 3.73 1.41 -6.94
CA TYR A 65 3.65 1.83 -5.55
C TYR A 65 3.53 3.35 -5.49
N ASN A 66 2.30 3.81 -5.31
CA ASN A 66 1.96 5.24 -5.17
C ASN A 66 1.12 5.44 -3.91
N VAL A 67 1.45 6.44 -3.14
CA VAL A 67 0.74 6.81 -1.91
C VAL A 67 0.19 8.21 -2.08
N ASP A 68 -1.13 8.33 -2.15
CA ASP A 68 -1.81 9.62 -2.22
C ASP A 68 -1.95 10.29 -0.83
N GLY A 69 -2.62 11.44 -0.77
CA GLY A 69 -2.79 12.21 0.46
C GLY A 69 -3.51 11.48 1.60
N ARG A 70 -4.20 10.38 1.33
CA ARG A 70 -4.80 9.51 2.37
C ARG A 70 -3.76 8.74 3.15
N GLY A 71 -2.57 8.54 2.57
CA GLY A 71 -1.51 7.73 3.14
C GLY A 71 -1.64 6.24 2.83
N ALA A 72 -0.84 5.45 3.52
CA ALA A 72 -0.89 3.99 3.44
C ALA A 72 -0.46 3.38 4.78
N ILE A 73 -0.98 2.20 5.10
CA ILE A 73 -0.64 1.45 6.30
C ILE A 73 0.04 0.16 5.88
N LEU A 74 1.26 -0.07 6.33
CA LEU A 74 1.96 -1.35 6.22
C LEU A 74 1.64 -2.15 7.48
N ASN A 75 0.90 -3.25 7.32
CA ASN A 75 0.42 -4.05 8.45
C ASN A 75 1.48 -5.05 8.91
N ASN A 76 2.24 -4.65 9.94
CA ASN A 76 3.25 -5.47 10.60
C ASN A 76 2.77 -5.93 11.99
N SER A 77 1.49 -6.26 12.10
CA SER A 77 0.88 -6.76 13.33
C SER A 77 0.31 -8.14 13.14
N LYS A 78 0.57 -9.04 14.06
CA LYS A 78 -0.08 -10.37 14.14
C LYS A 78 -1.50 -10.27 14.68
N ASP A 79 -1.73 -9.29 15.53
CA ASP A 79 -2.98 -9.15 16.31
C ASP A 79 -3.76 -7.90 15.90
N LEU A 80 -4.99 -7.86 16.33
CA LEU A 80 -5.82 -6.65 16.25
C LEU A 80 -5.06 -5.49 16.87
N THR A 81 -4.89 -4.40 16.14
CA THR A 81 -4.15 -3.23 16.61
C THR A 81 -4.82 -1.92 16.22
N ASN A 82 -4.50 -0.87 16.93
CA ASN A 82 -4.98 0.47 16.63
C ASN A 82 -3.95 1.23 15.80
N SER A 83 -4.26 1.40 14.52
CA SER A 83 -3.48 2.20 13.59
C SER A 83 -3.78 3.69 13.75
N GLN A 84 -2.76 4.54 13.66
CA GLN A 84 -2.96 5.99 13.70
C GLN A 84 -3.72 6.50 12.48
N SER A 85 -3.41 5.94 11.31
CA SER A 85 -4.00 6.39 10.04
C SER A 85 -5.35 5.76 9.73
N GLY A 86 -5.62 4.55 10.20
CA GLY A 86 -6.80 3.76 9.82
C GLY A 86 -7.73 3.36 10.95
N GLY A 87 -7.38 3.68 12.20
CA GLY A 87 -8.10 3.19 13.36
C GLY A 87 -7.85 1.71 13.62
N LEU A 88 -8.82 1.01 14.13
CA LEU A 88 -8.69 -0.41 14.46
C LEU A 88 -8.57 -1.25 13.20
N ILE A 89 -7.50 -2.05 13.10
CA ILE A 89 -7.24 -2.97 11.99
C ILE A 89 -6.99 -4.39 12.51
N TYR A 90 -7.41 -5.37 11.73
CA TYR A 90 -7.12 -6.77 12.02
C TYR A 90 -5.63 -7.09 11.79
N GLY A 91 -5.15 -8.13 12.47
CA GLY A 91 -3.81 -8.66 12.25
C GLY A 91 -3.59 -9.09 10.80
N ASN A 92 -2.35 -8.99 10.35
CA ASN A 92 -1.95 -9.43 9.02
C ASN A 92 -2.06 -10.97 8.92
N PRO A 93 -2.89 -11.51 8.02
CA PRO A 93 -3.05 -12.96 7.89
C PRO A 93 -1.74 -13.67 7.49
N ASN A 94 -0.83 -12.99 6.82
CA ASN A 94 0.46 -13.56 6.42
C ASN A 94 1.42 -13.78 7.60
N LEU A 95 1.18 -13.13 8.74
CA LEU A 95 2.03 -13.20 9.93
C LEU A 95 1.56 -14.22 10.98
N GLN A 96 0.46 -14.95 10.73
CA GLN A 96 -0.14 -15.82 11.75
C GLN A 96 0.79 -16.96 12.19
N ASN A 97 1.60 -17.49 11.27
CA ASN A 97 2.57 -18.55 11.51
C ASN A 97 4.03 -18.05 11.43
N SER A 98 4.24 -16.76 11.60
CA SER A 98 5.53 -16.09 11.45
C SER A 98 5.72 -15.05 12.57
N SER A 99 6.92 -14.50 12.68
CA SER A 99 7.16 -13.29 13.46
C SER A 99 6.80 -12.05 12.65
N GLU A 100 6.64 -10.91 13.31
CA GLU A 100 6.60 -9.62 12.63
C GLU A 100 7.98 -9.31 12.03
N ALA A 101 7.98 -8.52 10.96
CA ALA A 101 9.21 -8.10 10.30
C ALA A 101 10.02 -7.12 11.17
N SER A 102 11.35 -7.25 11.11
CA SER A 102 12.28 -6.23 11.60
C SER A 102 12.71 -5.24 10.52
N THR A 103 12.58 -5.64 9.25
CA THR A 103 12.83 -4.81 8.08
C THR A 103 11.76 -5.09 7.03
N ILE A 104 11.20 -4.02 6.46
CA ILE A 104 10.23 -4.09 5.35
C ILE A 104 10.88 -3.47 4.14
N ILE A 105 11.01 -4.25 3.07
CA ILE A 105 11.49 -3.78 1.76
C ILE A 105 10.31 -3.77 0.80
N ASN A 106 9.98 -2.61 0.28
CA ASN A 106 9.04 -2.43 -0.81
C ASN A 106 9.80 -2.13 -2.09
N GLU A 107 9.73 -3.02 -3.06
CA GLU A 107 10.41 -2.92 -4.35
C GLU A 107 9.40 -2.81 -5.47
N VAL A 108 9.67 -1.93 -6.44
CA VAL A 108 8.83 -1.78 -7.63
C VAL A 108 9.47 -2.51 -8.81
N SER A 109 8.74 -3.48 -9.36
CA SER A 109 9.12 -4.25 -10.56
C SER A 109 8.63 -3.62 -11.86
N GLY A 110 7.66 -2.72 -11.79
CA GLY A 110 7.08 -2.04 -12.95
C GLY A 110 7.98 -0.93 -13.52
N VAL A 111 7.41 -0.18 -14.47
CA VAL A 111 8.17 0.80 -15.29
C VAL A 111 7.94 2.25 -14.88
N ASN A 112 7.04 2.51 -13.94
CA ASN A 112 6.66 3.86 -13.52
C ASN A 112 7.33 4.24 -12.21
N ARG A 113 7.70 5.54 -12.07
CA ARG A 113 8.17 6.09 -10.79
C ARG A 113 7.10 5.98 -9.71
N SER A 114 7.52 5.96 -8.46
CA SER A 114 6.64 6.06 -7.30
C SER A 114 6.39 7.53 -6.95
N ARG A 115 5.13 7.85 -6.61
CA ARG A 115 4.74 9.15 -6.07
C ARG A 115 4.28 8.95 -4.62
N ILE A 116 4.98 9.59 -3.71
CA ILE A 116 4.69 9.53 -2.27
C ILE A 116 4.20 10.90 -1.84
N GLU A 117 2.90 11.03 -1.71
CA GLU A 117 2.19 12.29 -1.41
C GLU A 117 1.42 12.23 -0.09
N GLY A 118 1.55 11.15 0.65
CA GLY A 118 0.90 10.92 1.93
C GLY A 118 1.76 10.16 2.91
N TYR A 119 1.27 10.15 4.14
CA TYR A 119 1.89 9.50 5.28
C TYR A 119 1.91 7.97 5.10
N GLN A 120 3.04 7.35 5.39
CA GLN A 120 3.17 5.89 5.41
C GLN A 120 3.40 5.43 6.84
N GLU A 121 2.51 4.61 7.36
CA GLU A 121 2.56 4.06 8.71
C GLU A 121 2.98 2.59 8.67
N ILE A 122 3.85 2.20 9.59
CA ILE A 122 4.05 0.79 9.93
C ILE A 122 3.23 0.52 11.19
N ALA A 123 2.12 -0.22 11.04
CA ALA A 123 1.26 -0.58 12.16
C ALA A 123 1.78 -1.85 12.82
N GLY A 124 1.65 -1.91 14.16
CA GLY A 124 2.14 -3.03 14.95
C GLY A 124 3.59 -2.85 15.36
N LYS A 125 4.42 -3.86 15.10
CA LYS A 125 5.85 -3.82 15.47
C LYS A 125 6.62 -2.85 14.59
N LYS A 126 7.46 -2.02 15.18
CA LYS A 126 8.39 -1.15 14.46
C LYS A 126 9.35 -1.96 13.60
N ALA A 127 9.66 -1.44 12.43
CA ALA A 127 10.61 -2.05 11.50
C ALA A 127 11.36 -0.97 10.74
N ASN A 128 12.55 -1.32 10.25
CA ASN A 128 13.23 -0.51 9.25
C ASN A 128 12.43 -0.55 7.95
N TYR A 129 12.41 0.56 7.21
CA TYR A 129 11.66 0.65 5.96
C TYR A 129 12.55 1.08 4.80
N ILE A 130 12.46 0.36 3.70
CA ILE A 130 13.18 0.63 2.46
C ILE A 130 12.17 0.63 1.32
N LEU A 131 12.12 1.73 0.57
CA LEU A 131 11.42 1.80 -0.71
C LEU A 131 12.44 1.87 -1.83
N ALA A 132 12.38 0.90 -2.75
CA ALA A 132 13.27 0.79 -3.91
C ALA A 132 12.47 0.84 -5.20
N ASN A 133 12.70 1.86 -6.01
CA ASN A 133 12.13 1.95 -7.36
C ASN A 133 13.20 2.44 -8.35
N PRO A 134 13.68 1.58 -9.26
CA PRO A 134 14.69 1.97 -10.24
C PRO A 134 14.23 3.06 -11.22
N ASN A 135 12.91 3.28 -11.33
CA ASN A 135 12.36 4.34 -12.19
C ASN A 135 12.30 5.71 -11.50
N GLY A 136 12.67 5.77 -10.22
CA GLY A 136 12.66 6.98 -9.42
C GLY A 136 11.53 7.05 -8.39
N ILE A 137 11.73 7.89 -7.39
CA ILE A 137 10.78 8.17 -6.31
C ILE A 137 10.61 9.68 -6.22
N TYR A 138 9.36 10.14 -6.32
CA TYR A 138 8.97 11.52 -6.14
C TYR A 138 8.24 11.66 -4.79
N VAL A 139 8.74 12.51 -3.92
CA VAL A 139 8.17 12.77 -2.60
C VAL A 139 7.67 14.20 -2.55
N ASN A 140 6.37 14.36 -2.26
CA ASN A 140 5.75 15.68 -2.14
C ASN A 140 4.61 15.62 -1.11
N GLY A 141 4.78 16.33 0.01
CA GLY A 141 3.77 16.40 1.07
C GLY A 141 3.71 15.16 1.96
N ALA A 142 4.62 14.21 1.78
CA ALA A 142 4.75 13.09 2.70
C ALA A 142 5.48 13.52 3.97
N ASP A 143 4.99 13.08 5.11
CA ASP A 143 5.75 13.19 6.35
C ASP A 143 6.73 12.01 6.43
N LEU A 144 8.02 12.33 6.39
CA LEU A 144 9.10 11.35 6.50
C LEU A 144 9.43 11.01 7.96
N SER A 145 8.72 11.59 8.93
CA SER A 145 8.95 11.35 10.35
C SER A 145 8.69 9.92 10.81
N ILE A 146 8.03 9.12 9.95
CA ILE A 146 7.76 7.70 10.20
C ILE A 146 8.91 6.82 9.78
N LEU A 147 9.82 7.34 9.01
CA LEU A 147 11.10 6.71 8.73
C LEU A 147 12.04 6.84 9.95
N GLU A 148 11.48 6.88 11.17
CA GLU A 148 12.29 6.65 12.37
C GLU A 148 12.80 5.22 12.31
N ILE A 149 13.95 5.16 11.75
CA ILE A 149 14.85 4.01 11.77
C ILE A 149 15.30 3.73 13.19
#